data_e16d42db70a03880046ec0ccaf5fcbca
#
_entry.id   e16d42db70a03880046ec0ccaf5fcbca
#
_cell.length_a   1.000
_cell.length_b   1.000
_cell.length_c   1.000
_cell.angle_alpha   90.00
_cell.angle_beta   90.00
_cell.angle_gamma   90.00
#
_symmetry.space_group_name_H-M   'P 1'
#
loop_
_entity.id
_entity.type
_entity.pdbx_description
1 polymer ?
#
loop_
_entity_poly.entity_id
_entity_poly.type
_entity_poly.pdbx_seq_one_letter_code
_entity_poly.pdbx_strand_id
1 'polypeptide(L)'
;MDAVLQARPARPGEDFSRVALTAPALDMLEKLWDRNGALMFHQSGGCCDGSAPMCFPEGDFITSDADVLLGVFELPGRGELGFWMSAEQFAYWEHTLLTVDLVDGRGSGFSLEAPEGKRFLIRSTLMG
;
A
#
# COMPACT_ATOMS: atom_id res chain seq x y z
N MET A 1 14.32 9.47 -0.70
CA MET A 1 13.22 9.06 0.17
C MET A 1 13.53 7.71 0.79
N ASP A 2 13.46 7.64 2.09
CA ASP A 2 13.95 6.48 2.80
C ASP A 2 12.81 5.57 3.25
N ALA A 3 12.76 4.38 2.67
CA ALA A 3 11.86 3.34 3.13
C ALA A 3 12.41 2.73 4.43
N VAL A 4 11.53 2.51 5.40
CA VAL A 4 11.89 1.92 6.69
C VAL A 4 11.34 0.51 6.87
N LEU A 5 10.39 0.11 6.04
CA LEU A 5 9.82 -1.23 6.09
C LEU A 5 9.52 -1.70 4.67
N GLN A 6 9.99 -2.90 4.33
CA GLN A 6 9.72 -3.50 3.04
C GLN A 6 8.73 -4.64 3.18
N ALA A 7 7.85 -4.78 2.20
CA ALA A 7 6.90 -5.87 2.16
C ALA A 7 7.59 -7.18 1.80
N ARG A 8 7.14 -8.26 2.42
CA ARG A 8 7.52 -9.61 2.06
C ARG A 8 6.96 -9.92 0.67
N PRO A 9 7.74 -10.55 -0.25
CA PRO A 9 7.20 -10.95 -1.55
C PRO A 9 5.98 -11.86 -1.40
N ALA A 10 4.99 -11.65 -2.24
CA ALA A 10 3.76 -12.43 -2.21
C ALA A 10 3.42 -13.10 -3.54
N ARG A 11 4.08 -12.68 -4.64
CA ARG A 11 3.84 -13.29 -5.94
C ARG A 11 4.72 -14.53 -6.12
N PRO A 12 4.17 -15.61 -6.72
CA PRO A 12 4.97 -16.82 -6.96
C PRO A 12 6.23 -16.52 -7.76
N GLY A 13 7.35 -17.09 -7.33
CA GLY A 13 8.63 -16.92 -8.02
C GLY A 13 9.36 -15.62 -7.77
N GLU A 14 8.80 -14.70 -6.99
CA GLU A 14 9.48 -13.45 -6.64
C GLU A 14 10.23 -13.62 -5.32
N ASP A 15 11.46 -13.11 -5.30
CA ASP A 15 12.32 -13.12 -4.11
C ASP A 15 12.76 -11.71 -3.71
N PHE A 16 12.07 -10.68 -4.22
CA PHE A 16 12.37 -9.29 -3.92
C PHE A 16 11.11 -8.56 -3.50
N SER A 17 11.28 -7.46 -2.75
CA SER A 17 10.15 -6.64 -2.30
C SER A 17 9.74 -5.67 -3.41
N ARG A 18 8.45 -5.68 -3.75
CA ARG A 18 7.89 -4.75 -4.73
C ARG A 18 7.40 -3.45 -4.12
N VAL A 19 7.12 -3.44 -2.82
CA VAL A 19 6.52 -2.29 -2.18
C VAL A 19 7.11 -2.09 -0.79
N ALA A 20 7.30 -0.82 -0.42
CA ALA A 20 7.91 -0.44 0.85
C ALA A 20 7.15 0.74 1.44
N LEU A 21 7.39 1.02 2.72
CA LEU A 21 6.77 2.14 3.45
C LEU A 21 7.84 3.12 3.92
N THR A 22 7.54 4.41 3.84
CA THR A 22 8.34 5.43 4.54
C THR A 22 7.94 5.46 6.02
N ALA A 23 8.75 6.14 6.84
CA ALA A 23 8.44 6.29 8.27
C ALA A 23 7.09 6.98 8.51
N PRO A 24 6.76 8.10 7.85
CA PRO A 24 5.43 8.71 8.04
C PRO A 24 4.28 7.77 7.66
N ALA A 25 4.44 6.99 6.58
CA ALA A 25 3.41 6.04 6.18
C ALA A 25 3.25 4.93 7.21
N LEU A 26 4.36 4.39 7.73
CA LEU A 26 4.32 3.37 8.77
C LEU A 26 3.63 3.90 10.04
N ASP A 27 4.01 5.10 10.48
CA ASP A 27 3.42 5.70 11.69
C ASP A 27 1.91 5.86 11.55
N MET A 28 1.44 6.31 10.39
CA MET A 28 0.01 6.45 10.14
C MET A 28 -0.69 5.09 10.14
N LEU A 29 -0.10 4.08 9.53
CA LEU A 29 -0.68 2.74 9.52
C LEU A 29 -0.77 2.15 10.91
N GLU A 30 0.24 2.36 11.76
CA GLU A 30 0.19 1.90 13.13
C GLU A 30 -0.95 2.56 13.90
N LYS A 31 -1.14 3.86 13.72
CA LYS A 31 -2.23 4.61 14.33
C LYS A 31 -3.60 4.10 13.87
N LEU A 32 -3.75 3.89 12.56
CA LEU A 32 -5.00 3.41 11.99
C LEU A 32 -5.29 1.98 12.42
N TRP A 33 -4.27 1.14 12.52
CA TRP A 33 -4.41 -0.23 13.01
C TRP A 33 -4.92 -0.26 14.44
N ASP A 34 -4.37 0.58 15.29
CA ASP A 34 -4.78 0.64 16.69
C ASP A 34 -6.23 1.08 16.85
N ARG A 35 -6.76 1.84 15.89
CA ARG A 35 -8.16 2.28 15.90
C ARG A 35 -9.12 1.29 15.25
N ASN A 36 -8.69 0.64 14.18
CA ASN A 36 -9.57 -0.11 13.29
C ASN A 36 -9.31 -1.62 13.27
N GLY A 37 -8.18 -2.07 13.81
CA GLY A 37 -7.73 -3.45 13.67
C GLY A 37 -7.00 -3.66 12.37
N ALA A 38 -6.96 -4.90 11.90
CA ALA A 38 -6.21 -5.28 10.70
C ALA A 38 -6.62 -4.45 9.48
N LEU A 39 -5.63 -4.08 8.68
CA LEU A 39 -5.78 -3.18 7.54
C LEU A 39 -5.32 -3.84 6.24
N MET A 40 -5.71 -3.26 5.12
CA MET A 40 -5.20 -3.61 3.80
C MET A 40 -5.11 -2.38 2.92
N PHE A 41 -4.25 -2.44 1.89
CA PHE A 41 -4.20 -1.46 0.82
C PHE A 41 -4.79 -2.05 -0.45
N HIS A 42 -5.45 -1.20 -1.24
CA HIS A 42 -5.83 -1.53 -2.61
C HIS A 42 -5.58 -0.35 -3.53
N GLN A 43 -4.84 -0.59 -4.61
CA GLN A 43 -4.59 0.39 -5.66
C GLN A 43 -5.45 0.03 -6.87
N SER A 44 -6.56 0.73 -7.04
CA SER A 44 -7.54 0.43 -8.09
C SER A 44 -7.37 1.28 -9.34
N GLY A 45 -6.72 2.42 -9.23
CA GLY A 45 -6.53 3.34 -10.35
C GLY A 45 -5.21 4.08 -10.23
N GLY A 46 -4.88 4.84 -11.28
CA GLY A 46 -3.64 5.59 -11.32
C GLY A 46 -2.48 4.75 -11.84
N CYS A 47 -1.71 5.32 -12.78
CA CYS A 47 -0.59 4.61 -13.41
C CYS A 47 0.74 5.33 -13.24
N CYS A 48 0.79 6.33 -12.37
CA CYS A 48 1.93 7.24 -12.25
C CYS A 48 2.24 7.53 -10.79
N ASP A 49 3.43 8.07 -10.56
CA ASP A 49 3.78 8.65 -9.26
C ASP A 49 2.70 9.61 -8.82
N GLY A 50 2.44 9.65 -7.53
CA GLY A 50 1.42 10.52 -6.97
C GLY A 50 0.05 9.87 -6.83
N SER A 51 -0.13 8.65 -7.35
CA SER A 51 -1.37 7.90 -7.13
C SER A 51 -1.56 7.60 -5.66
N ALA A 52 -2.81 7.59 -5.21
CA ALA A 52 -3.14 7.35 -3.81
C ALA A 52 -3.75 5.96 -3.64
N PRO A 53 -3.01 5.01 -3.05
CA PRO A 53 -3.61 3.73 -2.69
C PRO A 53 -4.59 3.96 -1.56
N MET A 54 -5.68 3.20 -1.53
CA MET A 54 -6.68 3.33 -0.48
C MET A 54 -6.40 2.33 0.63
N CYS A 55 -6.54 2.79 1.87
CA CYS A 55 -6.39 1.97 3.07
C CYS A 55 -7.77 1.62 3.61
N PHE A 56 -8.04 0.34 3.77
CA PHE A 56 -9.32 -0.18 4.26
C PHE A 56 -9.11 -1.07 5.48
N PRO A 57 -10.10 -1.23 6.35
CA PRO A 57 -10.11 -2.36 7.27
C PRO A 57 -10.10 -3.66 6.47
N GLU A 58 -9.31 -4.63 6.91
CA GLU A 58 -9.25 -5.92 6.23
C GLU A 58 -10.64 -6.55 6.17
N GLY A 59 -11.04 -6.98 4.98
CA GLY A 59 -12.36 -7.57 4.76
C GLY A 59 -13.40 -6.59 4.26
N ASP A 60 -13.20 -5.27 4.40
CA ASP A 60 -14.14 -4.28 3.87
C ASP A 60 -14.06 -4.17 2.35
N PHE A 61 -12.90 -4.47 1.78
CA PHE A 61 -12.73 -4.54 0.34
C PHE A 61 -12.56 -6.01 -0.04
N ILE A 62 -13.45 -6.51 -0.88
CA ILE A 62 -13.43 -7.91 -1.28
C ILE A 62 -12.51 -8.06 -2.49
N THR A 63 -11.41 -8.81 -2.32
CA THR A 63 -10.50 -9.10 -3.41
C THR A 63 -11.03 -10.31 -4.22
N SER A 64 -10.59 -10.39 -5.47
CA SER A 64 -11.01 -11.46 -6.38
C SER A 64 -9.80 -11.96 -7.18
N ASP A 65 -10.04 -12.88 -8.12
CA ASP A 65 -9.01 -13.37 -9.03
C ASP A 65 -8.46 -12.27 -9.93
N ALA A 66 -9.17 -11.15 -10.06
CA ALA A 66 -8.72 -9.99 -10.82
C ALA A 66 -7.78 -9.08 -10.02
N ASP A 67 -7.46 -9.44 -8.78
CA ASP A 67 -6.55 -8.66 -7.93
C ASP A 67 -5.24 -9.42 -7.71
N VAL A 68 -4.16 -8.64 -7.59
CA VAL A 68 -2.81 -9.17 -7.37
C VAL A 68 -2.32 -8.69 -6.01
N LEU A 69 -1.84 -9.61 -5.18
CA LEU A 69 -1.18 -9.26 -3.92
C LEU A 69 0.30 -9.01 -4.22
N LEU A 70 0.72 -7.75 -4.11
CA LEU A 70 2.10 -7.37 -4.41
C LEU A 70 3.06 -7.75 -3.30
N GLY A 71 2.60 -7.67 -2.07
CA GLY A 71 3.44 -7.96 -0.93
C GLY A 71 2.66 -7.84 0.37
N VAL A 72 3.27 -8.26 1.46
CA VAL A 72 2.66 -8.23 2.79
C VAL A 72 3.64 -7.52 3.73
N PHE A 73 3.18 -6.44 4.35
CA PHE A 73 3.94 -5.75 5.39
C PHE A 73 3.69 -6.41 6.73
N GLU A 74 4.75 -6.60 7.50
CA GLU A 74 4.61 -7.03 8.89
C GLU A 74 4.77 -5.81 9.77
N LEU A 75 3.64 -5.29 10.27
CA LEU A 75 3.68 -4.10 11.13
C LEU A 75 4.19 -4.49 12.52
N PRO A 76 5.22 -3.80 13.03
CA PRO A 76 5.81 -4.16 14.32
C PRO A 76 4.79 -4.19 15.44
N GLY A 77 4.72 -5.32 16.15
CA GLY A 77 3.82 -5.50 17.29
C GLY A 77 2.34 -5.63 16.94
N ARG A 78 2.01 -5.70 15.65
CA ARG A 78 0.60 -5.71 15.21
C ARG A 78 0.26 -6.94 14.37
N GLY A 79 0.60 -6.94 13.08
CA GLY A 79 0.30 -8.08 12.23
C GLY A 79 0.55 -7.78 10.77
N GLU A 80 0.00 -8.60 9.90
CA GLU A 80 0.25 -8.54 8.47
C GLU A 80 -0.74 -7.62 7.78
N LEU A 81 -0.23 -6.84 6.82
CA LEU A 81 -1.03 -5.92 6.02
C LEU A 81 -0.70 -6.14 4.54
N GLY A 82 -1.68 -6.62 3.78
CA GLY A 82 -1.50 -6.88 2.37
C GLY A 82 -1.64 -5.62 1.52
N PHE A 83 -0.80 -5.50 0.48
CA PHE A 83 -0.91 -4.45 -0.52
C PHE A 83 -1.41 -5.09 -1.81
N TRP A 84 -2.63 -4.76 -2.20
CA TRP A 84 -3.31 -5.33 -3.37
C TRP A 84 -3.39 -4.31 -4.49
N MET A 85 -3.44 -4.82 -5.71
CA MET A 85 -3.62 -4.01 -6.91
C MET A 85 -4.44 -4.82 -7.90
N SER A 86 -5.31 -4.17 -8.67
CA SER A 86 -6.01 -4.90 -9.72
C SER A 86 -5.00 -5.43 -10.75
N ALA A 87 -5.28 -6.58 -11.36
CA ALA A 87 -4.40 -7.16 -12.36
C ALA A 87 -4.20 -6.20 -13.54
N GLU A 88 -5.25 -5.47 -13.90
CA GLU A 88 -5.18 -4.46 -14.96
C GLU A 88 -4.21 -3.34 -14.59
N GLN A 89 -4.26 -2.86 -13.35
CA GLN A 89 -3.31 -1.85 -12.87
C GLN A 89 -1.90 -2.40 -12.77
N PHE A 90 -1.76 -3.64 -12.34
CA PHE A 90 -0.44 -4.27 -12.20
C PHE A 90 0.32 -4.29 -13.52
N ALA A 91 -0.37 -4.40 -14.65
CA ALA A 91 0.27 -4.37 -15.97
C ALA A 91 1.07 -3.08 -16.19
N TYR A 92 0.65 -1.96 -15.60
CA TYR A 92 1.39 -0.69 -15.69
C TYR A 92 2.55 -0.63 -14.71
N TRP A 93 2.51 -1.39 -13.62
CA TRP A 93 3.46 -1.26 -12.53
C TRP A 93 4.46 -2.42 -12.44
N GLU A 94 4.33 -3.45 -13.29
CA GLU A 94 5.09 -4.70 -13.10
C GLU A 94 6.61 -4.51 -13.23
N HIS A 95 7.07 -3.45 -13.88
CA HIS A 95 8.50 -3.13 -14.01
C HIS A 95 8.95 -2.04 -13.04
N THR A 96 8.17 -1.78 -11.99
CA THR A 96 8.49 -0.74 -11.03
C THR A 96 8.53 -1.30 -9.61
N LEU A 97 9.31 -0.63 -8.78
CA LEU A 97 9.28 -0.81 -7.32
C LEU A 97 8.54 0.37 -6.74
N LEU A 98 7.67 0.11 -5.77
CA LEU A 98 6.79 1.13 -5.21
C LEU A 98 7.20 1.45 -3.78
N THR A 99 7.08 2.73 -3.41
CA THR A 99 7.23 3.18 -2.03
C THR A 99 5.98 3.95 -1.67
N VAL A 100 5.32 3.56 -0.59
CA VAL A 100 4.15 4.27 -0.08
C VAL A 100 4.63 5.31 0.91
N ASP A 101 4.35 6.57 0.59
CA ASP A 101 4.65 7.72 1.44
C ASP A 101 3.35 8.29 1.98
N LEU A 102 3.45 9.26 2.88
CA LEU A 102 2.31 9.98 3.44
C LEU A 102 2.55 11.46 3.27
N VAL A 103 1.58 12.15 2.72
CA VAL A 103 1.67 13.60 2.51
C VAL A 103 0.42 14.28 3.03
N ASP A 104 0.52 15.59 3.27
CA ASP A 104 -0.64 16.40 3.60
C ASP A 104 -1.55 16.50 2.38
N GLY A 105 -2.84 16.48 2.63
CA GLY A 105 -3.81 16.61 1.56
C GLY A 105 -5.07 15.82 1.85
N ARG A 106 -6.03 15.93 0.94
CA ARG A 106 -7.28 15.18 1.07
C ARG A 106 -7.12 13.83 0.41
N GLY A 107 -7.26 12.76 1.19
CA GLY A 107 -7.27 11.40 0.65
C GLY A 107 -8.58 11.08 -0.06
N SER A 108 -8.65 9.90 -0.67
CA SER A 108 -9.90 9.39 -1.25
C SER A 108 -10.94 9.22 -0.14
N GLY A 109 -12.20 9.53 -0.43
CA GLY A 109 -13.25 9.65 0.59
C GLY A 109 -13.42 8.47 1.54
N PHE A 110 -13.15 7.24 1.09
CA PHE A 110 -13.32 6.05 1.93
C PHE A 110 -12.01 5.53 2.51
N SER A 111 -10.88 6.13 2.18
CA SER A 111 -9.59 5.70 2.72
C SER A 111 -9.46 6.17 4.17
N LEU A 112 -8.95 5.30 5.03
CA LEU A 112 -8.98 5.53 6.49
C LEU A 112 -8.17 6.73 6.95
N GLU A 113 -7.14 7.14 6.20
CA GLU A 113 -6.31 8.28 6.59
C GLU A 113 -6.95 9.62 6.20
N ALA A 114 -7.99 9.62 5.36
CA ALA A 114 -8.61 10.86 4.87
C ALA A 114 -9.06 11.82 5.98
N PRO A 115 -9.72 11.35 7.06
CA PRO A 115 -10.13 12.24 8.14
C PRO A 115 -8.98 12.91 8.88
N GLU A 116 -7.75 12.41 8.73
CA GLU A 116 -6.56 12.99 9.37
C GLU A 116 -5.97 14.16 8.57
N GLY A 117 -6.55 14.49 7.42
CA GLY A 117 -5.99 15.53 6.54
C GLY A 117 -4.72 15.07 5.84
N LYS A 118 -4.56 13.77 5.68
CA LYS A 118 -3.40 13.15 5.05
C LYS A 118 -3.85 12.23 3.93
N ARG A 119 -2.91 11.88 3.06
CA ARG A 119 -3.15 10.82 2.07
C ARG A 119 -1.90 10.00 1.86
N PHE A 120 -2.08 8.72 1.59
CA PHE A 120 -1.01 7.86 1.12
C PHE A 120 -0.72 8.17 -0.34
N LEU A 121 0.54 8.05 -0.72
CA LEU A 121 1.00 8.42 -2.05
C LEU A 121 2.03 7.40 -2.52
N ILE A 122 1.89 6.96 -3.76
CA ILE A 122 2.87 6.05 -4.35
C ILE A 122 3.97 6.84 -5.04
N ARG A 123 5.21 6.45 -4.74
CA ARG A 123 6.39 6.87 -5.49
C ARG A 123 6.95 5.62 -6.14
N SER A 124 7.32 5.71 -7.40
CA SER A 124 7.79 4.55 -8.15
C SER A 124 9.22 4.75 -8.63
N THR A 125 9.93 3.62 -8.77
CA THR A 125 11.28 3.57 -9.32
C THR A 125 11.32 2.41 -10.29
N LEU A 126 11.90 2.63 -11.48
CA LEU A 126 12.05 1.56 -12.45
C LEU A 126 12.99 0.48 -11.92
N MET A 127 12.66 -0.76 -12.18
CA MET A 127 13.53 -1.90 -11.90
C MET A 127 14.67 -1.86 -12.90
N GLY A 128 15.86 -1.82 -12.39
CA GLY A 128 17.07 -1.59 -13.17
C GLY A 128 17.50 -2.69 -14.13
#